data_ce0c728ee68120a26b79636a76bced7e
#
_entry.id   ce0c728ee68120a26b79636a76bced7e
#
_cell.length_a   1.000
_cell.length_b   1.000
_cell.length_c   1.000
_cell.angle_alpha   90.00
_cell.angle_beta   90.00
_cell.angle_gamma   90.00
#
_symmetry.space_group_name_H-M   'P 1'
#
loop_
_entity.id
_entity.type
_entity.pdbx_description
1 polymer ?
#
loop_
_entity_poly.entity_id
_entity_poly.type
_entity_poly.pdbx_seq_one_letter_code
_entity_poly.pdbx_strand_id
1 'polypeptide(L)'
;MEALFELLKYTVPSLVVLAAAYYLLKMFLDNEAAKTQMQMRLDVQKSSLPIRMQAYERLVLLLERIEPAGLLVRTNAPGMNASQFQSTLIQAIRSEFDHNLSQQLYVSTKAWEMVRNAREETIKRINTAAMKLTPEATSADLASLILINDIDAEQSAVKGALDQLKSEARLNFF
;
A
#
# COMPACT_ATOMS: atom_id res chain seq x y z
N MET A 1 -27.91 -19.15 71.83
CA MET A 1 -26.52 -19.09 71.28
C MET A 1 -26.22 -20.32 70.42
N GLU A 2 -26.65 -21.51 70.75
CA GLU A 2 -26.41 -22.75 70.01
C GLU A 2 -27.01 -22.74 68.56
N ALA A 3 -28.25 -22.26 68.42
CA ALA A 3 -28.90 -22.17 67.10
C ALA A 3 -28.17 -21.25 66.10
N LEU A 4 -27.50 -20.20 66.60
CA LEU A 4 -26.70 -19.30 65.75
C LEU A 4 -25.41 -19.99 65.34
N PHE A 5 -24.79 -20.79 66.19
CA PHE A 5 -23.58 -21.56 65.81
C PHE A 5 -23.89 -22.67 64.81
N GLU A 6 -25.04 -23.32 64.89
CA GLU A 6 -25.48 -24.31 63.94
C GLU A 6 -25.75 -23.68 62.52
N LEU A 7 -26.42 -22.54 62.49
CA LEU A 7 -26.63 -21.80 61.23
C LEU A 7 -25.30 -21.39 60.58
N LEU A 8 -24.35 -20.84 61.34
CA LEU A 8 -23.03 -20.46 60.86
C LEU A 8 -22.23 -21.66 60.33
N LYS A 9 -22.33 -22.83 60.97
CA LYS A 9 -21.63 -24.05 60.54
C LYS A 9 -22.00 -24.51 59.16
N TYR A 10 -23.21 -24.24 58.65
CA TYR A 10 -23.67 -24.60 57.32
C TYR A 10 -23.62 -23.43 56.34
N THR A 11 -23.81 -22.20 56.77
CA THR A 11 -23.80 -21.03 55.88
C THR A 11 -22.39 -20.61 55.48
N VAL A 12 -21.39 -20.69 56.37
CA VAL A 12 -20.01 -20.30 56.03
C VAL A 12 -19.41 -21.17 54.94
N PRO A 13 -19.46 -22.50 54.98
CA PRO A 13 -18.95 -23.34 53.91
C PRO A 13 -19.69 -23.11 52.57
N SER A 14 -21.01 -22.91 52.62
CA SER A 14 -21.78 -22.65 51.38
C SER A 14 -21.43 -21.31 50.73
N LEU A 15 -21.16 -20.26 51.51
CA LEU A 15 -20.68 -18.97 51.02
C LEU A 15 -19.28 -19.07 50.43
N VAL A 16 -18.38 -19.85 51.01
CA VAL A 16 -17.03 -20.09 50.45
C VAL A 16 -17.13 -20.79 49.10
N VAL A 17 -17.96 -21.83 48.98
CA VAL A 17 -18.19 -22.52 47.71
C VAL A 17 -18.80 -21.59 46.66
N LEU A 18 -19.78 -20.78 47.06
CA LEU A 18 -20.40 -19.79 46.18
C LEU A 18 -19.38 -18.76 45.69
N ALA A 19 -18.53 -18.23 46.56
CA ALA A 19 -17.47 -17.29 46.20
C ALA A 19 -16.44 -17.91 45.29
N ALA A 20 -16.02 -19.15 45.53
CA ALA A 20 -15.11 -19.89 44.67
C ALA A 20 -15.71 -20.14 43.27
N ALA A 21 -16.97 -20.58 43.22
CA ALA A 21 -17.69 -20.78 41.94
C ALA A 21 -17.84 -19.47 41.16
N TYR A 22 -18.18 -18.37 41.82
CA TYR A 22 -18.24 -17.04 41.19
C TYR A 22 -16.89 -16.62 40.61
N TYR A 23 -15.80 -16.81 41.36
CA TYR A 23 -14.46 -16.45 40.94
C TYR A 23 -13.99 -17.27 39.72
N LEU A 24 -14.25 -18.59 39.74
CA LEU A 24 -13.93 -19.48 38.64
C LEU A 24 -14.75 -19.14 37.37
N LEU A 25 -16.04 -18.90 37.56
CA LEU A 25 -16.92 -18.52 36.44
C LEU A 25 -16.50 -17.18 35.84
N LYS A 26 -16.19 -16.19 36.66
CA LYS A 26 -15.70 -14.90 36.23
C LYS A 26 -14.39 -15.03 35.44
N MET A 27 -13.42 -15.78 35.99
CA MET A 27 -12.13 -16.03 35.31
C MET A 27 -12.31 -16.76 33.97
N PHE A 28 -13.26 -17.70 33.90
CA PHE A 28 -13.59 -18.41 32.69
C PHE A 28 -14.18 -17.46 31.62
N LEU A 29 -15.17 -16.64 32.03
CA LEU A 29 -15.79 -15.67 31.10
C LEU A 29 -14.81 -14.60 30.62
N ASP A 30 -13.94 -14.09 31.49
CA ASP A 30 -12.91 -13.11 31.12
C ASP A 30 -11.91 -13.71 30.12
N ASN A 31 -11.50 -14.97 30.32
CA ASN A 31 -10.63 -15.68 29.39
C ASN A 31 -11.31 -15.95 28.03
N GLU A 32 -12.57 -16.34 28.01
CA GLU A 32 -13.32 -16.55 26.75
C GLU A 32 -13.51 -15.24 25.99
N ALA A 33 -13.81 -14.14 26.69
CA ALA A 33 -13.90 -12.82 26.07
C ALA A 33 -12.57 -12.38 25.43
N ALA A 34 -11.44 -12.59 26.14
CA ALA A 34 -10.12 -12.28 25.62
C ALA A 34 -9.75 -13.12 24.39
N LYS A 35 -10.03 -14.43 24.41
CA LYS A 35 -9.83 -15.32 23.23
C LYS A 35 -10.67 -14.90 22.05
N THR A 36 -11.95 -14.62 22.26
CA THR A 36 -12.86 -14.20 21.19
C THR A 36 -12.39 -12.88 20.56
N GLN A 37 -11.95 -11.92 21.38
CA GLN A 37 -11.42 -10.65 20.89
C GLN A 37 -10.14 -10.84 20.08
N MET A 38 -9.25 -11.75 20.50
CA MET A 38 -8.03 -12.06 19.77
C MET A 38 -8.33 -12.77 18.45
N GLN A 39 -9.28 -13.71 18.43
CA GLN A 39 -9.73 -14.36 17.19
C GLN A 39 -10.33 -13.38 16.20
N MET A 40 -11.22 -12.48 16.66
CA MET A 40 -11.77 -11.44 15.79
C MET A 40 -10.67 -10.56 15.15
N ARG A 41 -9.64 -10.17 15.92
CA ARG A 41 -8.50 -9.41 15.38
C ARG A 41 -7.73 -10.19 14.32
N LEU A 42 -7.48 -11.47 14.55
CA LEU A 42 -6.80 -12.35 13.59
C LEU A 42 -7.63 -12.54 12.31
N ASP A 43 -8.94 -12.69 12.43
CA ASP A 43 -9.82 -12.86 11.27
C ASP A 43 -9.94 -11.58 10.43
N VAL A 44 -10.01 -10.41 11.06
CA VAL A 44 -9.95 -9.11 10.39
C VAL A 44 -8.59 -8.95 9.68
N GLN A 45 -7.50 -9.31 10.33
CA GLN A 45 -6.16 -9.24 9.72
C GLN A 45 -6.03 -10.19 8.51
N LYS A 46 -6.51 -11.43 8.63
CA LYS A 46 -6.52 -12.39 7.52
C LYS A 46 -7.36 -11.93 6.33
N SER A 47 -8.53 -11.34 6.57
CA SER A 47 -9.39 -10.85 5.50
C SER A 47 -8.86 -9.58 4.82
N SER A 48 -8.11 -8.73 5.52
CA SER A 48 -7.52 -7.52 4.95
C SER A 48 -6.21 -7.77 4.19
N LEU A 49 -5.51 -8.87 4.49
CA LEU A 49 -4.23 -9.21 3.89
C LEU A 49 -4.26 -9.28 2.35
N PRO A 50 -5.21 -10.02 1.72
CA PRO A 50 -5.28 -10.10 0.26
C PRO A 50 -5.51 -8.73 -0.41
N ILE A 51 -6.35 -7.90 0.20
CA ILE A 51 -6.67 -6.55 -0.31
C ILE A 51 -5.41 -5.67 -0.28
N ARG A 52 -4.65 -5.74 0.81
CA ARG A 52 -3.38 -5.01 0.94
C ARG A 52 -2.35 -5.49 -0.08
N MET A 53 -2.17 -6.81 -0.22
CA MET A 53 -1.27 -7.37 -1.25
C MET A 53 -1.63 -6.88 -2.64
N GLN A 54 -2.92 -6.91 -3.01
CA GLN A 54 -3.39 -6.42 -4.28
C GLN A 54 -3.06 -4.92 -4.49
N ALA A 55 -3.10 -4.11 -3.43
CA ALA A 55 -2.72 -2.71 -3.52
C ALA A 55 -1.23 -2.53 -3.86
N TYR A 56 -0.34 -3.31 -3.23
CA TYR A 56 1.09 -3.29 -3.57
C TYR A 56 1.34 -3.76 -5.00
N GLU A 57 0.69 -4.83 -5.44
CA GLU A 57 0.79 -5.31 -6.84
C GLU A 57 0.38 -4.23 -7.83
N ARG A 58 -0.75 -3.55 -7.60
CA ARG A 58 -1.24 -2.47 -8.46
C ARG A 58 -0.29 -1.29 -8.51
N LEU A 59 0.32 -0.90 -7.39
CA LEU A 59 1.28 0.19 -7.37
C LEU A 59 2.61 -0.19 -8.01
N VAL A 60 3.05 -1.44 -7.87
CA VAL A 60 4.21 -1.95 -8.61
C VAL A 60 3.94 -1.91 -10.11
N LEU A 61 2.79 -2.41 -10.56
CA LEU A 61 2.38 -2.36 -11.97
C LEU A 61 2.29 -0.92 -12.50
N LEU A 62 1.74 0.02 -11.71
CA LEU A 62 1.71 1.43 -12.06
C LEU A 62 3.14 1.95 -12.34
N LEU A 63 4.08 1.71 -11.42
CA LEU A 63 5.46 2.18 -11.55
C LEU A 63 6.17 1.56 -12.74
N GLU A 64 6.03 0.26 -12.96
CA GLU A 64 6.58 -0.43 -14.15
C GLU A 64 5.96 0.10 -15.45
N ARG A 65 4.70 0.51 -15.43
CA ARG A 65 4.01 1.06 -16.61
C ARG A 65 4.36 2.52 -16.91
N ILE A 66 4.76 3.31 -15.93
CA ILE A 66 5.23 4.68 -16.14
C ILE A 66 6.74 4.76 -16.35
N GLU A 67 7.45 3.66 -16.25
CA GLU A 67 8.87 3.57 -16.53
C GLU A 67 9.13 3.98 -17.99
N PRO A 68 10.10 4.92 -18.24
CA PRO A 68 10.25 5.57 -19.53
C PRO A 68 10.39 4.62 -20.71
N ALA A 69 11.26 3.61 -20.63
CA ALA A 69 11.54 2.72 -21.76
C ALA A 69 10.28 1.99 -22.25
N GLY A 70 9.52 1.39 -21.32
CA GLY A 70 8.27 0.69 -21.64
C GLY A 70 7.14 1.64 -22.06
N LEU A 71 7.07 2.80 -21.42
CA LEU A 71 6.06 3.82 -21.72
C LEU A 71 6.21 4.36 -23.16
N LEU A 72 7.43 4.72 -23.57
CA LEU A 72 7.72 5.25 -24.90
C LEU A 72 7.30 4.29 -26.00
N VAL A 73 7.65 3.00 -25.89
CA VAL A 73 7.29 1.98 -26.89
C VAL A 73 5.78 1.80 -26.99
N ARG A 74 5.09 1.78 -25.85
CA ARG A 74 3.65 1.51 -25.80
C ARG A 74 2.80 2.66 -26.32
N THR A 75 3.25 3.90 -26.15
CA THR A 75 2.45 5.09 -26.47
C THR A 75 2.77 5.72 -27.82
N ASN A 76 3.89 5.36 -28.45
CA ASN A 76 4.27 5.89 -29.75
C ASN A 76 3.35 5.36 -30.86
N ALA A 77 2.84 6.27 -31.69
CA ALA A 77 2.06 5.91 -32.88
C ALA A 77 2.68 6.57 -34.10
N PRO A 78 2.56 5.92 -35.32
CA PRO A 78 3.09 6.46 -36.54
C PRO A 78 2.54 7.86 -36.84
N GLY A 79 3.43 8.77 -37.27
CA GLY A 79 3.05 10.12 -37.66
C GLY A 79 2.90 11.15 -36.56
N MET A 80 3.15 10.79 -35.28
CA MET A 80 3.16 11.76 -34.18
C MET A 80 4.36 12.68 -34.24
N ASN A 81 4.14 13.99 -34.06
CA ASN A 81 5.20 14.94 -33.75
C ASN A 81 5.55 14.91 -32.23
N ALA A 82 6.66 15.57 -31.86
CA ALA A 82 7.13 15.57 -30.47
C ALA A 82 6.09 16.12 -29.47
N SER A 83 5.34 17.17 -29.82
CA SER A 83 4.33 17.79 -28.96
C SER A 83 3.12 16.87 -28.70
N GLN A 84 2.63 16.20 -29.75
CA GLN A 84 1.55 15.21 -29.63
C GLN A 84 1.99 14.04 -28.77
N PHE A 85 3.21 13.55 -29.00
CA PHE A 85 3.78 12.45 -28.25
C PHE A 85 3.97 12.81 -26.79
N GLN A 86 4.52 13.99 -26.48
CA GLN A 86 4.61 14.52 -25.11
C GLN A 86 3.27 14.50 -24.40
N SER A 87 2.24 15.05 -25.06
CA SER A 87 0.88 15.10 -24.48
C SER A 87 0.33 13.72 -24.20
N THR A 88 0.53 12.77 -25.12
CA THR A 88 0.09 11.38 -24.99
C THR A 88 0.80 10.66 -23.83
N LEU A 89 2.12 10.86 -23.68
CA LEU A 89 2.91 10.31 -22.58
C LEU A 89 2.40 10.81 -21.23
N ILE A 90 2.22 12.12 -21.09
CA ILE A 90 1.74 12.73 -19.84
C ILE A 90 0.32 12.25 -19.51
N GLN A 91 -0.55 12.17 -20.50
CA GLN A 91 -1.91 11.67 -20.33
C GLN A 91 -1.91 10.20 -19.88
N ALA A 92 -1.07 9.35 -20.47
CA ALA A 92 -0.92 7.96 -20.08
C ALA A 92 -0.48 7.81 -18.62
N ILE A 93 0.52 8.60 -18.18
CA ILE A 93 1.00 8.61 -16.79
C ILE A 93 -0.10 9.05 -15.82
N ARG A 94 -0.80 10.14 -16.14
CA ARG A 94 -1.89 10.65 -15.30
C ARG A 94 -3.03 9.64 -15.18
N SER A 95 -3.48 9.09 -16.29
CA SER A 95 -4.55 8.09 -16.31
C SER A 95 -4.20 6.86 -15.51
N GLU A 96 -2.96 6.36 -15.59
CA GLU A 96 -2.49 5.22 -14.81
C GLU A 96 -2.49 5.54 -13.31
N PHE A 97 -2.04 6.73 -12.93
CA PHE A 97 -2.03 7.17 -11.54
C PHE A 97 -3.44 7.34 -10.98
N ASP A 98 -4.33 8.01 -11.70
CA ASP A 98 -5.71 8.27 -11.28
C ASP A 98 -6.49 6.97 -11.09
N HIS A 99 -6.24 5.97 -11.95
CA HIS A 99 -6.83 4.63 -11.83
C HIS A 99 -6.42 3.90 -10.55
N ASN A 100 -5.25 4.22 -10.01
CA ASN A 100 -4.68 3.60 -8.81
C ASN A 100 -4.74 4.48 -7.56
N LEU A 101 -5.41 5.63 -7.61
CA LEU A 101 -5.42 6.62 -6.53
C LEU A 101 -5.95 6.08 -5.20
N SER A 102 -6.92 5.17 -5.23
CA SER A 102 -7.51 4.55 -4.03
C SER A 102 -6.53 3.63 -3.27
N GLN A 103 -5.46 3.17 -3.90
CA GLN A 103 -4.50 2.25 -3.28
C GLN A 103 -3.71 2.91 -2.15
N GLN A 104 -3.69 4.24 -2.07
CA GLN A 104 -3.08 5.00 -0.97
C GLN A 104 -3.61 4.62 0.42
N LEU A 105 -4.82 4.04 0.51
CA LEU A 105 -5.44 3.60 1.76
C LEU A 105 -4.76 2.37 2.37
N TYR A 106 -4.02 1.60 1.57
CA TYR A 106 -3.52 0.28 1.94
C TYR A 106 -2.00 0.21 2.10
N VAL A 107 -1.29 1.27 1.74
CA VAL A 107 0.17 1.37 1.83
C VAL A 107 0.58 2.44 2.84
N SER A 108 1.85 2.47 3.25
CA SER A 108 2.34 3.53 4.13
C SER A 108 2.36 4.90 3.43
N THR A 109 2.25 5.96 4.22
CA THR A 109 2.39 7.34 3.72
C THR A 109 3.70 7.53 2.97
N LYS A 110 4.80 6.96 3.48
CA LYS A 110 6.11 7.02 2.84
C LYS A 110 6.11 6.38 1.45
N ALA A 111 5.56 5.16 1.34
CA ALA A 111 5.49 4.45 0.06
C ALA A 111 4.62 5.23 -0.95
N TRP A 112 3.48 5.75 -0.50
CA TRP A 112 2.62 6.57 -1.36
C TRP A 112 3.29 7.87 -1.84
N GLU A 113 4.01 8.57 -0.97
CA GLU A 113 4.76 9.76 -1.36
C GLU A 113 5.85 9.45 -2.39
N MET A 114 6.53 8.32 -2.27
CA MET A 114 7.52 7.90 -3.26
C MET A 114 6.88 7.57 -4.61
N VAL A 115 5.71 6.94 -4.65
CA VAL A 115 4.93 6.71 -5.89
C VAL A 115 4.52 8.03 -6.52
N ARG A 116 4.03 8.98 -5.74
CA ARG A 116 3.65 10.31 -6.21
C ARG A 116 4.86 11.08 -6.77
N ASN A 117 5.98 11.03 -6.08
CA ASN A 117 7.22 11.68 -6.51
C ASN A 117 7.76 11.05 -7.80
N ALA A 118 7.67 9.72 -7.96
CA ALA A 118 8.05 9.04 -9.17
C ALA A 118 7.22 9.52 -10.38
N ARG A 119 5.90 9.67 -10.21
CA ARG A 119 5.02 10.25 -11.24
C ARG A 119 5.46 11.66 -11.63
N GLU A 120 5.64 12.55 -10.66
CA GLU A 120 6.00 13.95 -10.91
C GLU A 120 7.38 14.06 -11.61
N GLU A 121 8.35 13.28 -11.15
CA GLU A 121 9.68 13.28 -11.71
C GLU A 121 9.67 12.78 -13.18
N THR A 122 8.90 11.72 -13.48
CA THR A 122 8.76 11.22 -14.84
C THR A 122 8.12 12.27 -15.75
N ILE A 123 7.05 12.94 -15.31
CA ILE A 123 6.42 14.02 -16.08
C ILE A 123 7.39 15.19 -16.27
N LYS A 124 8.14 15.57 -15.25
CA LYS A 124 9.14 16.65 -15.31
C LYS A 124 10.24 16.32 -16.34
N ARG A 125 10.74 15.09 -16.35
CA ARG A 125 11.75 14.64 -17.33
C ARG A 125 11.25 14.72 -18.77
N ILE A 126 10.01 14.26 -19.03
CA ILE A 126 9.38 14.37 -20.33
C ILE A 126 9.27 15.84 -20.76
N ASN A 127 8.79 16.72 -19.88
CA ASN A 127 8.68 18.15 -20.16
C ASN A 127 10.04 18.79 -20.45
N THR A 128 11.04 18.47 -19.63
CA THR A 128 12.40 19.00 -19.81
C THR A 128 13.04 18.54 -21.11
N ALA A 129 12.81 17.30 -21.54
CA ALA A 129 13.25 16.79 -22.83
C ALA A 129 12.55 17.53 -23.98
N ALA A 130 11.23 17.70 -23.91
CA ALA A 130 10.44 18.40 -24.91
C ALA A 130 10.86 19.86 -25.11
N MET A 131 11.21 20.57 -24.01
CA MET A 131 11.68 21.97 -24.05
C MET A 131 13.00 22.16 -24.83
N LYS A 132 13.77 21.10 -25.03
CA LYS A 132 15.05 21.16 -25.80
C LYS A 132 14.86 20.93 -27.30
N LEU A 133 13.65 20.64 -27.75
CA LEU A 133 13.33 20.31 -29.10
C LEU A 133 12.74 21.49 -29.85
N THR A 134 12.94 21.49 -31.20
CA THR A 134 12.29 22.43 -32.10
C THR A 134 10.84 22.02 -32.38
N PRO A 135 9.99 22.95 -32.88
CA PRO A 135 8.58 22.61 -33.18
C PRO A 135 8.41 21.52 -34.24
N GLU A 136 9.40 21.34 -35.12
CA GLU A 136 9.40 20.35 -36.21
C GLU A 136 9.89 18.97 -35.77
N ALA A 137 10.31 18.81 -34.52
CA ALA A 137 10.86 17.56 -34.02
C ALA A 137 9.83 16.42 -34.03
N THR A 138 10.34 15.23 -34.28
CA THR A 138 9.55 14.00 -34.34
C THR A 138 9.36 13.36 -32.94
N SER A 139 8.44 12.40 -32.84
CA SER A 139 8.30 11.57 -31.65
C SER A 139 9.58 10.78 -31.32
N ALA A 140 10.34 10.38 -32.35
CA ALA A 140 11.60 9.67 -32.17
C ALA A 140 12.70 10.54 -31.55
N ASP A 141 12.76 11.83 -31.90
CA ASP A 141 13.70 12.77 -31.29
C ASP A 141 13.41 12.95 -29.81
N LEU A 142 12.13 13.09 -29.44
CA LEU A 142 11.72 13.18 -28.03
C LEU A 142 12.04 11.89 -27.24
N ALA A 143 11.73 10.73 -27.82
CA ALA A 143 12.04 9.45 -27.22
C ALA A 143 13.53 9.28 -26.92
N SER A 144 14.37 9.61 -27.90
CA SER A 144 15.84 9.54 -27.80
C SER A 144 16.36 10.43 -26.64
N LEU A 145 15.88 11.67 -26.54
CA LEU A 145 16.28 12.57 -25.45
C LEU A 145 15.82 12.11 -24.08
N ILE A 146 14.62 11.53 -23.97
CA ILE A 146 14.14 10.98 -22.71
C ILE A 146 15.04 9.82 -22.28
N LEU A 147 15.37 8.88 -23.18
CA LEU A 147 16.21 7.71 -22.88
C LEU A 147 17.65 8.12 -22.49
N ILE A 148 18.26 9.08 -23.20
CA ILE A 148 19.59 9.57 -22.86
C ILE A 148 19.60 10.17 -21.44
N ASN A 149 18.63 11.01 -21.11
CA ASN A 149 18.54 11.61 -19.80
C ASN A 149 18.22 10.57 -18.69
N ASP A 150 17.64 9.42 -19.03
CA ASP A 150 17.32 8.35 -18.07
C ASP A 150 18.54 7.48 -17.76
N ILE A 151 19.45 7.26 -18.76
CA ILE A 151 20.71 6.54 -18.56
C ILE A 151 21.65 7.29 -17.62
N ASP A 152 21.67 8.62 -17.70
CA ASP A 152 22.51 9.48 -16.83
C ASP A 152 21.97 9.58 -15.38
N ALA A 153 20.75 9.14 -15.13
CA ALA A 153 20.15 9.17 -13.81
C ALA A 153 20.43 7.86 -13.03
N GLU A 154 21.55 7.81 -12.32
CA GLU A 154 21.91 6.67 -11.44
C GLU A 154 20.82 6.28 -10.42
N GLN A 155 19.88 7.19 -10.14
CA GLN A 155 18.75 6.96 -9.22
C GLN A 155 17.45 7.44 -9.87
N SER A 156 16.78 6.53 -10.59
CA SER A 156 15.41 6.76 -11.03
C SER A 156 14.46 6.78 -9.82
N ALA A 157 13.63 7.84 -9.69
CA ALA A 157 12.59 7.91 -8.67
C ALA A 157 11.61 6.72 -8.75
N VAL A 158 11.35 6.21 -9.96
CA VAL A 158 10.54 5.02 -10.20
C VAL A 158 11.18 3.80 -9.55
N LYS A 159 12.50 3.58 -9.74
CA LYS A 159 13.22 2.47 -9.12
C LYS A 159 13.24 2.57 -7.60
N GLY A 160 13.49 3.75 -7.06
CA GLY A 160 13.44 3.97 -5.61
C GLY A 160 12.06 3.69 -5.00
N ALA A 161 10.98 4.08 -5.68
CA ALA A 161 9.63 3.78 -5.26
C ALA A 161 9.30 2.27 -5.34
N LEU A 162 9.76 1.58 -6.38
CA LEU A 162 9.64 0.13 -6.52
C LEU A 162 10.35 -0.61 -5.38
N ASP A 163 11.57 -0.22 -5.06
CA ASP A 163 12.36 -0.86 -3.99
C ASP A 163 11.71 -0.63 -2.61
N GLN A 164 11.15 0.56 -2.37
CA GLN A 164 10.39 0.84 -1.15
C GLN A 164 9.15 -0.04 -1.04
N LEU A 165 8.34 -0.15 -2.12
CA LEU A 165 7.14 -0.99 -2.11
C LEU A 165 7.48 -2.46 -1.90
N LYS A 166 8.52 -2.98 -2.58
CA LYS A 166 8.98 -4.36 -2.45
C LYS A 166 9.50 -4.65 -1.03
N SER A 167 10.26 -3.72 -0.45
CA SER A 167 10.77 -3.83 0.92
C SER A 167 9.64 -3.83 1.95
N GLU A 168 8.69 -2.92 1.82
CA GLU A 168 7.54 -2.81 2.72
C GLU A 168 6.61 -4.03 2.62
N ALA A 169 6.38 -4.53 1.41
CA ALA A 169 5.60 -5.75 1.20
C ALA A 169 6.26 -6.96 1.86
N ARG A 170 7.59 -7.12 1.75
CA ARG A 170 8.34 -8.20 2.41
C ARG A 170 8.24 -8.13 3.93
N LEU A 171 8.34 -6.94 4.51
CA LEU A 171 8.24 -6.76 5.96
C LEU A 171 6.83 -7.01 6.52
N ASN A 172 5.79 -6.73 5.72
CA ASN A 172 4.41 -6.81 6.19
C ASN A 172 3.74 -8.16 5.90
N PHE A 173 4.23 -8.94 4.92
CA PHE A 173 3.52 -10.12 4.43
C PHE A 173 4.35 -11.41 4.47
N PHE A 174 5.67 -11.33 4.61
CA PHE A 174 6.59 -12.47 4.62
C PHE A 174 7.56 -12.41 5.79
#